data_190022d2c1d1ee183877f2b5427c9aab
#
_entry.id   190022d2c1d1ee183877f2b5427c9aab
#
_cell.length_a   1.000
_cell.length_b   1.000
_cell.length_c   1.000
_cell.angle_alpha   90.00
_cell.angle_beta   90.00
_cell.angle_gamma   90.00
#
_symmetry.space_group_name_H-M   'P 1'
#
loop_
_entity.id
_entity.type
_entity.pdbx_description
1 polymer ?
#
loop_
_entity_poly.entity_id
_entity_poly.type
_entity_poly.pdbx_seq_one_letter_code
_entity_poly.pdbx_strand_id
1 'polypeptide(L)'
;MAGAKGPRFPYVLLATWGLTRLLLLLFVFKVFVFPGPDVTSDVSVTYQNWYEVLRTGTFPLDDVTWQYPPAAALAILSPALLPFLAYTEAFFVLALAADLIALGLLLYAALRPAAGEDGPVPVSVRGVWVWVIGVPLLGPTVYSRYDVMVTAVAVAALLAGVRHPKVMGVLAALGAMLKVWPLLLLVGTTGRKAWGAAAAAAAALASVFVVSMPGAFAFLTFQRDRGTEVESLGSLVFHIARHHGWEGQVLLNYGSVEFLGPYVDVVSTVALMLTGLAFGWLLLWRLCATRFLVHTAADAAFMAVLLFTTTSRVISPQYLVWLVGLAAVCLIFRGSRMGWPAVMVLVACLFTVLEFPIFFSDVVASTDLGIELLVIRNGLLVAATVTAGVLLWRDTVSYADPAPAPGRATPADADEESLAS
;
A
#
# COMPACT_ATOMS: atom_id res chain seq x y z
N MET A 1 -36.22 10.47 26.82
CA MET A 1 -34.86 10.07 27.22
C MET A 1 -34.52 8.79 26.44
N ALA A 2 -33.91 8.91 25.27
CA ALA A 2 -33.41 7.75 24.52
C ALA A 2 -32.03 7.41 25.10
N GLY A 3 -31.96 6.27 25.79
CA GLY A 3 -30.70 5.79 26.35
C GLY A 3 -29.65 5.60 25.27
N ALA A 4 -28.57 6.36 25.34
CA ALA A 4 -27.39 6.17 24.53
C ALA A 4 -26.87 4.75 24.82
N LYS A 5 -27.14 3.80 23.91
CA LYS A 5 -26.48 2.49 23.94
C LYS A 5 -24.98 2.76 23.79
N GLY A 6 -24.23 2.56 24.88
CA GLY A 6 -22.78 2.64 24.86
C GLY A 6 -22.21 1.81 23.72
N PRO A 7 -21.03 2.14 23.20
CA PRO A 7 -20.43 1.44 22.08
C PRO A 7 -20.31 -0.05 22.46
N ARG A 8 -21.06 -0.91 21.75
CA ARG A 8 -20.89 -2.36 21.91
C ARG A 8 -19.45 -2.67 21.52
N PHE A 9 -18.69 -3.16 22.48
CA PHE A 9 -17.30 -3.56 22.26
C PHE A 9 -17.25 -4.54 21.07
N PRO A 10 -16.34 -4.41 20.11
CA PRO A 10 -16.35 -5.19 18.88
C PRO A 10 -15.81 -6.62 19.07
N TYR A 11 -16.43 -7.39 19.99
CA TYR A 11 -15.97 -8.74 20.31
C TYR A 11 -15.88 -9.66 19.09
N VAL A 12 -16.88 -9.60 18.18
CA VAL A 12 -16.89 -10.40 16.96
C VAL A 12 -15.69 -10.07 16.08
N LEU A 13 -15.35 -8.79 15.94
CA LEU A 13 -14.22 -8.33 15.16
C LEU A 13 -12.90 -8.84 15.75
N LEU A 14 -12.71 -8.72 17.06
CA LEU A 14 -11.50 -9.20 17.74
C LEU A 14 -11.39 -10.73 17.70
N ALA A 15 -12.51 -11.44 17.86
CA ALA A 15 -12.54 -12.90 17.73
C ALA A 15 -12.18 -13.35 16.32
N THR A 16 -12.73 -12.68 15.28
CA THR A 16 -12.40 -12.97 13.87
C THR A 16 -10.94 -12.69 13.60
N TRP A 17 -10.40 -11.54 14.07
CA TRP A 17 -8.98 -11.23 13.96
C TRP A 17 -8.12 -12.30 14.62
N GLY A 18 -8.39 -12.64 15.89
CA GLY A 18 -7.62 -13.64 16.64
C GLY A 18 -7.63 -15.02 15.96
N LEU A 19 -8.81 -15.49 15.52
CA LEU A 19 -8.93 -16.78 14.84
C LEU A 19 -8.16 -16.82 13.50
N THR A 20 -8.31 -15.79 12.69
CA THR A 20 -7.63 -15.72 11.38
C THR A 20 -6.12 -15.57 11.55
N ARG A 21 -5.64 -14.84 12.56
CA ARG A 21 -4.19 -14.69 12.83
C ARG A 21 -3.60 -15.97 13.42
N LEU A 22 -4.33 -16.66 14.28
CA LEU A 22 -3.93 -17.99 14.74
C LEU A 22 -3.72 -18.93 13.53
N LEU A 23 -4.66 -18.94 12.58
CA LEU A 23 -4.51 -19.75 11.38
C LEU A 23 -3.24 -19.38 10.57
N LEU A 24 -2.98 -18.08 10.36
CA LEU A 24 -1.75 -17.63 9.68
C LEU A 24 -0.48 -18.06 10.43
N LEU A 25 -0.47 -17.99 11.76
CA LEU A 25 0.64 -18.44 12.58
C LEU A 25 0.87 -19.96 12.43
N LEU A 26 -0.18 -20.77 12.38
CA LEU A 26 -0.06 -22.21 12.15
C LEU A 26 0.63 -22.52 10.81
N PHE A 27 0.45 -21.68 9.80
CA PHE A 27 1.16 -21.84 8.52
C PHE A 27 2.61 -21.35 8.59
N VAL A 28 2.91 -20.17 9.14
CA VAL A 28 4.31 -19.67 9.17
C VAL A 28 5.19 -20.47 10.15
N PHE A 29 4.60 -21.02 11.22
CA PHE A 29 5.30 -21.97 12.11
C PHE A 29 5.29 -23.43 11.58
N LYS A 30 4.80 -23.65 10.36
CA LYS A 30 4.79 -24.95 9.67
C LYS A 30 4.07 -26.08 10.43
N VAL A 31 3.10 -25.74 11.27
CA VAL A 31 2.15 -26.71 11.84
C VAL A 31 1.25 -27.23 10.72
N PHE A 32 0.82 -26.35 9.82
CA PHE A 32 0.20 -26.68 8.55
C PHE A 32 1.10 -26.26 7.40
N VAL A 33 1.19 -27.11 6.36
CA VAL A 33 1.94 -26.79 5.15
C VAL A 33 1.02 -26.09 4.16
N PHE A 34 1.44 -24.92 3.68
CA PHE A 34 0.75 -24.23 2.61
C PHE A 34 1.23 -24.77 1.25
N PRO A 35 0.34 -25.01 0.27
CA PRO A 35 0.74 -25.50 -1.04
C PRO A 35 1.70 -24.53 -1.77
N GLY A 36 2.57 -25.05 -2.60
CA GLY A 36 3.52 -24.28 -3.41
C GLY A 36 4.88 -24.04 -2.74
N PRO A 37 5.65 -23.03 -3.17
CA PRO A 37 6.95 -22.69 -2.59
C PRO A 37 6.83 -22.23 -1.14
N ASP A 38 7.87 -22.52 -0.37
CA ASP A 38 7.93 -22.12 1.05
C ASP A 38 8.08 -20.60 1.18
N VAL A 39 6.99 -19.90 1.48
CA VAL A 39 6.96 -18.44 1.65
C VAL A 39 7.80 -17.96 2.85
N THR A 40 8.13 -18.85 3.79
CA THR A 40 8.93 -18.50 4.98
C THR A 40 10.43 -18.50 4.70
N SER A 41 10.86 -19.01 3.54
CA SER A 41 12.27 -19.07 3.13
C SER A 41 12.93 -17.69 3.06
N ASP A 42 12.18 -16.64 2.70
CA ASP A 42 12.74 -15.29 2.71
C ASP A 42 13.17 -14.84 4.12
N VAL A 43 12.44 -15.23 5.16
CA VAL A 43 12.81 -14.90 6.54
C VAL A 43 13.91 -15.82 7.03
N SER A 44 13.76 -17.14 6.82
CA SER A 44 14.67 -18.15 7.37
C SER A 44 16.02 -18.26 6.64
N VAL A 45 16.10 -17.75 5.40
CA VAL A 45 17.35 -17.77 4.62
C VAL A 45 17.78 -16.34 4.28
N THR A 46 17.01 -15.61 3.46
CA THR A 46 17.44 -14.31 2.93
C THR A 46 17.63 -13.27 4.02
N TYR A 47 16.59 -13.04 4.84
CA TYR A 47 16.65 -12.03 5.91
C TYR A 47 17.62 -12.44 7.01
N GLN A 48 17.72 -13.71 7.32
CA GLN A 48 18.69 -14.21 8.30
C GLN A 48 20.14 -14.01 7.84
N ASN A 49 20.42 -14.26 6.55
CA ASN A 49 21.73 -13.97 5.97
C ASN A 49 22.04 -12.48 6.00
N TRP A 50 21.08 -11.62 5.63
CA TRP A 50 21.26 -10.17 5.75
C TRP A 50 21.42 -9.71 7.19
N TYR A 51 20.72 -10.31 8.15
CA TYR A 51 20.89 -10.04 9.58
C TYR A 51 22.34 -10.26 10.01
N GLU A 52 22.97 -11.38 9.60
CA GLU A 52 24.35 -11.67 9.95
C GLU A 52 25.33 -10.63 9.38
N VAL A 53 25.08 -10.11 8.17
CA VAL A 53 25.89 -9.05 7.58
C VAL A 53 25.63 -7.71 8.29
N LEU A 54 24.36 -7.32 8.44
CA LEU A 54 23.98 -6.02 9.03
C LEU A 54 24.48 -5.83 10.46
N ARG A 55 24.52 -6.91 11.28
CA ARG A 55 25.03 -6.87 12.65
C ARG A 55 26.54 -6.56 12.72
N THR A 56 27.27 -6.71 11.65
CA THR A 56 28.69 -6.29 11.57
C THR A 56 28.88 -4.80 11.33
N GLY A 57 27.78 -4.05 11.08
CA GLY A 57 27.81 -2.61 10.80
C GLY A 57 27.97 -2.27 9.32
N THR A 58 27.75 -3.25 8.41
CA THR A 58 27.82 -3.04 6.95
C THR A 58 26.54 -3.49 6.27
N PHE A 59 26.24 -2.91 5.09
CA PHE A 59 25.18 -3.41 4.22
C PHE A 59 25.68 -4.59 3.36
N PRO A 60 24.79 -5.50 2.91
CA PRO A 60 25.14 -6.61 2.02
C PRO A 60 25.39 -6.10 0.59
N LEU A 61 26.55 -5.47 0.36
CA LEU A 61 26.91 -4.78 -0.88
C LEU A 61 27.18 -5.74 -2.04
N ASP A 62 27.55 -6.98 -1.74
CA ASP A 62 27.84 -8.03 -2.73
C ASP A 62 26.60 -8.86 -3.07
N ASP A 63 25.45 -8.56 -2.44
CA ASP A 63 24.19 -9.23 -2.67
C ASP A 63 23.23 -8.34 -3.47
N VAL A 64 23.08 -8.62 -4.75
CA VAL A 64 22.17 -7.90 -5.66
C VAL A 64 20.69 -7.97 -5.25
N THR A 65 20.34 -8.91 -4.36
CA THR A 65 18.97 -9.03 -3.83
C THR A 65 18.66 -7.98 -2.76
N TRP A 66 19.70 -7.32 -2.18
CA TRP A 66 19.50 -6.18 -1.30
C TRP A 66 19.10 -4.93 -2.09
N GLN A 67 17.82 -4.78 -2.31
CA GLN A 67 17.25 -3.68 -3.11
C GLN A 67 16.39 -2.71 -2.27
N TYR A 68 16.67 -2.62 -0.98
CA TYR A 68 15.86 -1.88 -0.03
C TYR A 68 16.58 -0.62 0.47
N PRO A 69 15.81 0.46 0.78
CA PRO A 69 16.35 1.63 1.44
C PRO A 69 16.98 1.28 2.79
N PRO A 70 17.89 2.11 3.30
CA PRO A 70 18.74 1.74 4.44
C PRO A 70 17.99 1.43 5.74
N ALA A 71 16.85 2.08 6.01
CA ALA A 71 16.10 1.77 7.22
C ALA A 71 15.40 0.38 7.18
N ALA A 72 15.36 -0.32 6.03
CA ALA A 72 14.97 -1.72 5.99
C ALA A 72 15.82 -2.58 6.92
N ALA A 73 17.09 -2.19 7.15
CA ALA A 73 17.96 -2.82 8.13
C ALA A 73 17.33 -2.86 9.54
N LEU A 74 16.54 -1.86 9.92
CA LEU A 74 15.86 -1.84 11.23
C LEU A 74 14.83 -2.97 11.34
N ALA A 75 14.09 -3.26 10.27
CA ALA A 75 13.13 -4.36 10.23
C ALA A 75 13.86 -5.73 10.29
N ILE A 76 14.96 -5.87 9.52
CA ILE A 76 15.76 -7.10 9.47
C ILE A 76 16.51 -7.34 10.80
N LEU A 77 16.98 -6.30 11.46
CA LEU A 77 17.64 -6.38 12.76
C LEU A 77 16.67 -6.50 13.94
N SER A 78 15.38 -6.19 13.74
CA SER A 78 14.38 -6.17 14.82
C SER A 78 14.24 -7.49 15.60
N PRO A 79 14.45 -8.71 15.04
CA PRO A 79 14.44 -9.96 15.80
C PRO A 79 15.41 -10.00 16.98
N ALA A 80 16.48 -9.21 16.94
CA ALA A 80 17.40 -9.05 18.10
C ALA A 80 16.74 -8.49 19.36
N LEU A 81 15.56 -7.87 19.24
CA LEU A 81 14.76 -7.41 20.39
C LEU A 81 14.16 -8.56 21.21
N LEU A 82 14.09 -9.77 20.62
CA LEU A 82 13.57 -10.98 21.24
C LEU A 82 14.62 -12.08 21.29
N PRO A 83 15.72 -11.90 22.03
CA PRO A 83 16.92 -12.76 22.00
C PRO A 83 16.67 -14.18 22.53
N PHE A 84 15.52 -14.43 23.14
CA PHE A 84 15.08 -15.74 23.64
C PHE A 84 14.35 -16.60 22.61
N LEU A 85 14.13 -16.07 21.40
CA LEU A 85 13.56 -16.79 20.26
C LEU A 85 14.60 -16.95 19.15
N ALA A 86 14.44 -17.98 18.30
CA ALA A 86 15.19 -18.06 17.06
C ALA A 86 14.81 -16.90 16.13
N TYR A 87 15.72 -16.51 15.22
CA TYR A 87 15.54 -15.34 14.33
C TYR A 87 14.20 -15.35 13.62
N THR A 88 13.88 -16.46 12.97
CA THR A 88 12.65 -16.63 12.18
C THR A 88 11.39 -16.50 13.05
N GLU A 89 11.39 -17.11 14.22
CA GLU A 89 10.27 -17.05 15.17
C GLU A 89 10.07 -15.63 15.69
N ALA A 90 11.17 -14.97 16.09
CA ALA A 90 11.17 -13.59 16.54
C ALA A 90 10.60 -12.65 15.46
N PHE A 91 10.97 -12.86 14.20
CA PHE A 91 10.45 -12.08 13.06
C PHE A 91 8.94 -12.23 12.93
N PHE A 92 8.40 -13.46 12.98
CA PHE A 92 6.94 -13.69 12.85
C PHE A 92 6.16 -13.07 14.03
N VAL A 93 6.70 -13.13 15.25
CA VAL A 93 6.11 -12.47 16.43
C VAL A 93 6.07 -10.95 16.24
N LEU A 94 7.13 -10.36 15.70
CA LEU A 94 7.17 -8.92 15.44
C LEU A 94 6.26 -8.51 14.27
N ALA A 95 6.13 -9.35 13.26
CA ALA A 95 5.16 -9.14 12.17
C ALA A 95 3.71 -9.15 12.70
N LEU A 96 3.37 -10.11 13.57
CA LEU A 96 2.08 -10.14 14.26
C LEU A 96 1.89 -8.92 15.16
N ALA A 97 2.92 -8.47 15.86
CA ALA A 97 2.86 -7.26 16.69
C ALA A 97 2.56 -6.01 15.83
N ALA A 98 3.16 -5.89 14.65
CA ALA A 98 2.88 -4.81 13.69
C ALA A 98 1.43 -4.87 13.18
N ASP A 99 0.89 -6.06 12.87
CA ASP A 99 -0.52 -6.26 12.52
C ASP A 99 -1.44 -5.82 13.67
N LEU A 100 -1.12 -6.21 14.91
CA LEU A 100 -1.88 -5.81 16.10
C LEU A 100 -1.83 -4.29 16.34
N ILE A 101 -0.69 -3.65 16.10
CA ILE A 101 -0.55 -2.20 16.17
C ILE A 101 -1.45 -1.52 15.13
N ALA A 102 -1.44 -2.00 13.87
CA ALA A 102 -2.31 -1.48 12.82
C ALA A 102 -3.80 -1.64 13.20
N LEU A 103 -4.20 -2.81 13.67
CA LEU A 103 -5.55 -3.04 14.19
C LEU A 103 -5.92 -2.08 15.32
N GLY A 104 -5.04 -1.92 16.31
CA GLY A 104 -5.25 -1.02 17.44
C GLY A 104 -5.42 0.44 17.04
N LEU A 105 -4.62 0.91 16.08
CA LEU A 105 -4.71 2.26 15.53
C LEU A 105 -6.04 2.47 14.77
N LEU A 106 -6.43 1.52 13.93
CA LEU A 106 -7.69 1.57 13.19
C LEU A 106 -8.90 1.53 14.14
N LEU A 107 -8.88 0.67 15.17
CA LEU A 107 -9.91 0.63 16.21
C LEU A 107 -9.98 1.93 16.99
N TYR A 108 -8.84 2.47 17.41
CA TYR A 108 -8.77 3.74 18.12
C TYR A 108 -9.40 4.86 17.29
N ALA A 109 -9.06 4.96 16.00
CA ALA A 109 -9.62 5.95 15.09
C ALA A 109 -11.13 5.77 14.86
N ALA A 110 -11.60 4.52 14.74
CA ALA A 110 -13.02 4.22 14.52
C ALA A 110 -13.90 4.48 15.76
N LEU A 111 -13.34 4.35 16.97
CA LEU A 111 -14.08 4.50 18.23
C LEU A 111 -13.93 5.88 18.87
N ARG A 112 -12.90 6.65 18.48
CA ARG A 112 -12.63 8.00 19.00
C ARG A 112 -12.47 8.98 17.83
N PRO A 113 -13.59 9.47 17.26
CA PRO A 113 -13.55 10.38 16.14
C PRO A 113 -12.76 11.65 16.51
N ALA A 114 -11.94 12.11 15.56
CA ALA A 114 -11.22 13.36 15.71
C ALA A 114 -12.20 14.55 15.77
N ALA A 115 -11.89 15.60 16.53
CA ALA A 115 -12.59 16.87 16.41
C ALA A 115 -12.23 17.50 15.06
N GLY A 116 -13.22 17.87 14.27
CA GLY A 116 -13.10 18.68 13.06
C GLY A 116 -13.56 20.12 13.34
N GLU A 117 -13.44 20.99 12.35
CA GLU A 117 -13.88 22.40 12.45
C GLU A 117 -15.40 22.50 12.67
N ASP A 118 -16.18 21.63 11.99
CA ASP A 118 -17.65 21.60 12.05
C ASP A 118 -18.21 20.51 13.01
N GLY A 119 -17.40 20.01 13.93
CA GLY A 119 -17.79 18.93 14.85
C GLY A 119 -16.99 17.64 14.68
N PRO A 120 -17.41 16.54 15.35
CA PRO A 120 -16.68 15.27 15.26
C PRO A 120 -16.64 14.72 13.83
N VAL A 121 -15.46 14.31 13.36
CA VAL A 121 -15.28 13.66 12.04
C VAL A 121 -16.09 12.36 11.99
N PRO A 122 -17.02 12.19 11.04
CA PRO A 122 -17.81 10.97 10.94
C PRO A 122 -16.94 9.75 10.59
N VAL A 123 -16.91 8.77 11.48
CA VAL A 123 -16.07 7.56 11.33
C VAL A 123 -16.91 6.28 11.29
N SER A 124 -16.27 5.17 10.86
CA SER A 124 -16.90 3.86 10.68
C SER A 124 -15.91 2.74 11.02
N VAL A 125 -16.44 1.62 11.49
CA VAL A 125 -15.67 0.37 11.68
C VAL A 125 -15.41 -0.39 10.37
N ARG A 126 -15.91 0.08 9.23
CA ARG A 126 -15.70 -0.59 7.92
C ARG A 126 -14.23 -0.77 7.61
N GLY A 127 -13.41 0.27 7.87
CA GLY A 127 -11.97 0.20 7.67
C GLY A 127 -11.30 -0.88 8.52
N VAL A 128 -11.76 -1.06 9.76
CA VAL A 128 -11.24 -2.11 10.64
C VAL A 128 -11.53 -3.50 10.05
N TRP A 129 -12.76 -3.71 9.51
CA TRP A 129 -13.13 -4.95 8.84
C TRP A 129 -12.29 -5.21 7.57
N VAL A 130 -11.95 -4.17 6.80
CA VAL A 130 -11.03 -4.32 5.65
C VAL A 130 -9.71 -4.91 6.09
N TRP A 131 -9.13 -4.43 7.19
CA TRP A 131 -7.88 -4.97 7.75
C TRP A 131 -8.05 -6.41 8.24
N VAL A 132 -9.09 -6.67 9.03
CA VAL A 132 -9.35 -7.99 9.62
C VAL A 132 -9.53 -9.08 8.56
N ILE A 133 -10.22 -8.76 7.46
CA ILE A 133 -10.49 -9.68 6.36
C ILE A 133 -9.33 -9.71 5.35
N GLY A 134 -8.78 -8.54 4.99
CA GLY A 134 -7.81 -8.42 3.90
C GLY A 134 -6.47 -9.10 4.19
N VAL A 135 -5.98 -9.01 5.43
CA VAL A 135 -4.71 -9.63 5.81
C VAL A 135 -4.74 -11.17 5.63
N PRO A 136 -5.74 -11.92 6.14
CA PRO A 136 -5.76 -13.38 5.96
C PRO A 136 -6.00 -13.81 4.51
N LEU A 137 -6.63 -12.98 3.66
CA LEU A 137 -6.78 -13.28 2.23
C LEU A 137 -5.43 -13.33 1.48
N LEU A 138 -4.35 -12.78 2.03
CA LEU A 138 -3.00 -12.86 1.46
C LEU A 138 -2.22 -14.10 1.94
N GLY A 139 -2.82 -14.90 2.82
CA GLY A 139 -2.18 -16.10 3.35
C GLY A 139 -0.91 -15.78 4.18
N PRO A 140 -0.03 -16.78 4.38
CA PRO A 140 1.14 -16.67 5.23
C PRO A 140 2.20 -15.68 4.72
N THR A 141 2.16 -15.30 3.44
CA THR A 141 3.09 -14.34 2.82
C THR A 141 3.14 -13.01 3.59
N VAL A 142 2.03 -12.59 4.18
CA VAL A 142 1.94 -11.35 4.95
C VAL A 142 2.92 -11.31 6.14
N TYR A 143 3.11 -12.43 6.83
CA TYR A 143 4.03 -12.49 7.99
C TYR A 143 5.45 -12.90 7.60
N SER A 144 5.64 -13.35 6.36
CA SER A 144 6.94 -13.73 5.82
C SER A 144 7.65 -12.56 5.11
N ARG A 145 7.15 -11.34 5.29
CA ARG A 145 7.71 -10.10 4.76
C ARG A 145 7.57 -8.98 5.77
N TYR A 146 8.54 -8.05 5.79
CA TYR A 146 8.44 -6.88 6.67
C TYR A 146 7.45 -5.82 6.19
N ASP A 147 6.75 -6.06 5.08
CA ASP A 147 5.77 -5.17 4.47
C ASP A 147 4.60 -4.82 5.39
N VAL A 148 4.20 -5.75 6.27
CA VAL A 148 3.19 -5.48 7.30
C VAL A 148 3.68 -4.42 8.31
N MET A 149 4.98 -4.40 8.62
CA MET A 149 5.57 -3.39 9.50
C MET A 149 5.55 -2.00 8.84
N VAL A 150 5.92 -1.93 7.54
CA VAL A 150 5.83 -0.70 6.76
C VAL A 150 4.39 -0.20 6.65
N THR A 151 3.44 -1.11 6.46
CA THR A 151 2.01 -0.79 6.39
C THR A 151 1.49 -0.25 7.72
N ALA A 152 1.92 -0.81 8.85
CA ALA A 152 1.56 -0.27 10.17
C ALA A 152 2.06 1.18 10.37
N VAL A 153 3.28 1.49 9.91
CA VAL A 153 3.82 2.86 9.90
C VAL A 153 2.98 3.78 8.99
N ALA A 154 2.58 3.30 7.81
CA ALA A 154 1.75 4.07 6.88
C ALA A 154 0.35 4.36 7.45
N VAL A 155 -0.29 3.37 8.07
CA VAL A 155 -1.57 3.54 8.80
C VAL A 155 -1.42 4.56 9.90
N ALA A 156 -0.36 4.47 10.72
CA ALA A 156 -0.07 5.45 11.77
C ALA A 156 0.12 6.86 11.20
N ALA A 157 0.86 6.99 10.09
CA ALA A 157 1.11 8.27 9.43
C ALA A 157 -0.19 8.95 8.99
N LEU A 158 -1.05 8.24 8.26
CA LEU A 158 -2.31 8.79 7.74
C LEU A 158 -3.27 9.16 8.87
N LEU A 159 -3.44 8.30 9.87
CA LEU A 159 -4.31 8.59 11.01
C LEU A 159 -3.79 9.74 11.86
N ALA A 160 -2.47 9.83 12.09
CA ALA A 160 -1.86 10.96 12.78
C ALA A 160 -2.02 12.27 11.98
N GLY A 161 -1.98 12.18 10.64
CA GLY A 161 -2.07 13.34 9.74
C GLY A 161 -3.32 14.19 9.91
N VAL A 162 -4.41 13.60 10.39
CA VAL A 162 -5.67 14.31 10.65
C VAL A 162 -5.49 15.47 11.64
N ARG A 163 -4.61 15.31 12.64
CA ARG A 163 -4.37 16.33 13.68
C ARG A 163 -2.92 16.83 13.72
N HIS A 164 -1.99 15.98 13.35
CA HIS A 164 -0.56 16.20 13.53
C HIS A 164 0.22 16.04 12.20
N PRO A 165 0.11 17.00 11.27
CA PRO A 165 0.73 16.89 9.94
C PRO A 165 2.26 16.72 10.00
N LYS A 166 2.93 17.25 11.02
CA LYS A 166 4.37 17.02 11.22
C LYS A 166 4.68 15.56 11.56
N VAL A 167 3.86 14.92 12.41
CA VAL A 167 4.02 13.50 12.76
C VAL A 167 3.81 12.62 11.53
N MET A 168 2.79 12.93 10.72
CA MET A 168 2.58 12.27 9.44
C MET A 168 3.83 12.37 8.56
N GLY A 169 4.43 13.55 8.43
CA GLY A 169 5.65 13.76 7.65
C GLY A 169 6.82 12.91 8.14
N VAL A 170 7.07 12.89 9.45
CA VAL A 170 8.14 12.07 10.05
C VAL A 170 7.92 10.58 9.81
N LEU A 171 6.69 10.09 10.04
CA LEU A 171 6.35 8.69 9.81
C LEU A 171 6.40 8.30 8.33
N ALA A 172 5.97 9.21 7.42
CA ALA A 172 6.10 8.98 5.98
C ALA A 172 7.58 8.89 5.55
N ALA A 173 8.45 9.73 6.10
CA ALA A 173 9.89 9.67 5.86
C ALA A 173 10.52 8.38 6.41
N LEU A 174 10.19 7.98 7.63
CA LEU A 174 10.62 6.71 8.20
C LEU A 174 10.16 5.54 7.33
N GLY A 175 8.88 5.54 6.96
CA GLY A 175 8.32 4.54 6.05
C GLY A 175 9.03 4.52 4.70
N ALA A 176 9.34 5.71 4.10
CA ALA A 176 10.05 5.81 2.83
C ALA A 176 11.50 5.29 2.92
N MET A 177 12.13 5.42 4.08
CA MET A 177 13.46 4.86 4.33
C MET A 177 13.43 3.36 4.66
N LEU A 178 12.27 2.80 5.06
CA LEU A 178 12.02 1.36 5.13
C LEU A 178 11.72 0.78 3.74
N LYS A 179 10.86 1.46 2.99
CA LYS A 179 10.44 1.08 1.62
C LYS A 179 9.90 2.32 0.90
N VAL A 180 10.34 2.63 -0.30
CA VAL A 180 10.16 3.94 -0.96
C VAL A 180 8.72 4.45 -1.02
N TRP A 181 7.72 3.57 -1.21
CA TRP A 181 6.33 3.92 -1.47
C TRP A 181 5.62 4.81 -0.42
N PRO A 182 5.93 4.76 0.90
CA PRO A 182 5.28 5.62 1.90
C PRO A 182 5.48 7.12 1.69
N LEU A 183 6.41 7.53 0.83
CA LEU A 183 6.49 8.93 0.40
C LEU A 183 5.19 9.39 -0.29
N LEU A 184 4.49 8.49 -0.97
CA LEU A 184 3.22 8.75 -1.65
C LEU A 184 2.07 9.11 -0.68
N LEU A 185 2.21 8.83 0.63
CA LEU A 185 1.24 9.25 1.65
C LEU A 185 1.06 10.77 1.70
N LEU A 186 2.07 11.52 1.27
CA LEU A 186 2.06 12.99 1.32
C LEU A 186 1.33 13.64 0.15
N VAL A 187 0.99 12.91 -0.91
CA VAL A 187 0.42 13.45 -2.16
C VAL A 187 -0.88 14.23 -1.92
N GLY A 188 -1.74 13.73 -1.01
CA GLY A 188 -3.03 14.36 -0.65
C GLY A 188 -2.94 15.45 0.42
N THR A 189 -1.75 15.80 0.92
CA THR A 189 -1.62 16.80 1.97
C THR A 189 -1.64 18.24 1.41
N THR A 190 -2.29 19.17 2.13
CA THR A 190 -2.45 20.56 1.68
C THR A 190 -1.36 21.50 2.22
N GLY A 191 -0.66 21.11 3.26
CA GLY A 191 0.23 22.01 3.99
C GLY A 191 1.72 21.68 3.82
N ARG A 192 2.57 22.71 3.87
CA ARG A 192 4.04 22.57 3.88
C ARG A 192 4.58 21.87 5.13
N LYS A 193 3.82 21.80 6.22
CA LYS A 193 4.26 21.25 7.52
C LYS A 193 4.61 19.76 7.43
N ALA A 194 3.79 18.95 6.72
CA ALA A 194 4.05 17.54 6.53
C ALA A 194 5.28 17.31 5.65
N TRP A 195 5.37 17.98 4.51
CA TRP A 195 6.50 17.90 3.58
C TRP A 195 7.82 18.38 4.21
N GLY A 196 7.79 19.50 4.94
CA GLY A 196 8.99 20.02 5.63
C GLY A 196 9.46 19.06 6.73
N ALA A 197 8.53 18.48 7.50
CA ALA A 197 8.88 17.48 8.51
C ALA A 197 9.40 16.18 7.88
N ALA A 198 8.83 15.75 6.74
CA ALA A 198 9.31 14.59 6.01
C ALA A 198 10.71 14.81 5.45
N ALA A 199 10.97 15.96 4.83
CA ALA A 199 12.29 16.29 4.30
C ALA A 199 13.35 16.35 5.42
N ALA A 200 13.04 16.98 6.56
CA ALA A 200 13.95 17.04 7.69
C ALA A 200 14.23 15.65 8.29
N ALA A 201 13.19 14.83 8.47
CA ALA A 201 13.35 13.48 8.99
C ALA A 201 14.10 12.57 8.01
N ALA A 202 13.81 12.65 6.71
CA ALA A 202 14.53 11.89 5.69
C ALA A 202 16.01 12.28 5.64
N ALA A 203 16.32 13.58 5.68
CA ALA A 203 17.72 14.07 5.71
C ALA A 203 18.44 13.59 6.98
N ALA A 204 17.80 13.65 8.15
CA ALA A 204 18.39 13.18 9.39
C ALA A 204 18.67 11.67 9.36
N LEU A 205 17.68 10.85 8.93
CA LEU A 205 17.85 9.40 8.80
C LEU A 205 18.92 9.05 7.77
N ALA A 206 18.90 9.71 6.60
CA ALA A 206 19.93 9.50 5.59
C ALA A 206 21.33 9.81 6.12
N SER A 207 21.50 10.93 6.84
CA SER A 207 22.76 11.31 7.45
C SER A 207 23.25 10.28 8.46
N VAL A 208 22.36 9.77 9.31
CA VAL A 208 22.70 8.71 10.28
C VAL A 208 23.21 7.48 9.55
N PHE A 209 22.50 6.98 8.53
CA PHE A 209 22.93 5.78 7.81
C PHE A 209 24.21 5.98 7.00
N VAL A 210 24.39 7.15 6.35
CA VAL A 210 25.64 7.46 5.60
C VAL A 210 26.85 7.47 6.54
N VAL A 211 26.68 8.02 7.74
CA VAL A 211 27.80 8.13 8.70
C VAL A 211 28.06 6.79 9.42
N SER A 212 27.00 6.04 9.74
CA SER A 212 27.13 4.82 10.58
C SER A 212 27.41 3.55 9.77
N MET A 213 26.96 3.48 8.50
CA MET A 213 27.01 2.25 7.71
C MET A 213 27.41 2.56 6.25
N PRO A 214 28.60 2.17 5.81
CA PRO A 214 29.04 2.32 4.43
C PRO A 214 28.07 1.63 3.45
N GLY A 215 27.82 2.25 2.28
CA GLY A 215 27.00 1.66 1.23
C GLY A 215 25.49 1.77 1.43
N ALA A 216 25.01 2.60 2.36
CA ALA A 216 23.59 2.77 2.67
C ALA A 216 22.68 3.02 1.46
N PHE A 217 23.19 3.60 0.38
CA PHE A 217 22.44 3.93 -0.83
C PHE A 217 22.85 3.11 -2.07
N ALA A 218 23.64 2.05 -1.92
CA ALA A 218 24.05 1.17 -3.02
C ALA A 218 22.83 0.48 -3.70
N PHE A 219 21.73 0.27 -2.98
CA PHE A 219 20.50 -0.30 -3.51
C PHE A 219 19.95 0.44 -4.74
N LEU A 220 20.23 1.74 -4.89
CA LEU A 220 19.78 2.56 -6.03
C LEU A 220 20.39 2.08 -7.36
N THR A 221 21.59 1.51 -7.34
CA THR A 221 22.25 0.97 -8.55
C THR A 221 21.62 -0.36 -8.96
N PHE A 222 21.25 -1.22 -8.02
CA PHE A 222 20.66 -2.53 -8.29
C PHE A 222 19.23 -2.46 -8.84
N GLN A 223 18.51 -1.39 -8.58
CA GLN A 223 17.16 -1.19 -9.12
C GLN A 223 17.11 -0.96 -10.63
N ARG A 224 18.26 -0.55 -11.26
CA ARG A 224 18.30 -0.14 -12.65
C ARG A 224 18.12 -1.31 -13.62
N ASP A 225 18.74 -2.44 -13.30
CA ASP A 225 18.94 -3.55 -14.24
C ASP A 225 17.89 -4.67 -14.08
N ARG A 226 16.78 -4.41 -13.36
CA ARG A 226 15.68 -5.37 -13.20
C ARG A 226 14.89 -5.56 -14.48
N GLY A 227 14.52 -6.81 -14.76
CA GLY A 227 13.62 -7.20 -15.84
C GLY A 227 12.14 -6.99 -15.52
N THR A 228 11.29 -7.78 -16.15
CA THR A 228 9.84 -7.81 -15.93
C THR A 228 9.48 -9.04 -15.10
N GLU A 229 9.00 -8.82 -13.87
CA GLU A 229 8.58 -9.89 -12.97
C GLU A 229 7.36 -10.61 -13.53
N VAL A 230 7.31 -11.94 -13.35
CA VAL A 230 6.25 -12.81 -13.92
C VAL A 230 4.83 -12.46 -13.46
N GLU A 231 4.67 -11.82 -12.32
CA GLU A 231 3.37 -11.42 -11.77
C GLU A 231 2.95 -9.99 -12.17
N SER A 232 3.82 -9.21 -12.86
CA SER A 232 3.52 -7.84 -13.25
C SER A 232 2.45 -7.75 -14.33
N LEU A 233 1.85 -6.57 -14.51
CA LEU A 233 0.89 -6.34 -15.61
C LEU A 233 1.57 -6.50 -16.98
N GLY A 234 2.81 -6.02 -17.12
CA GLY A 234 3.58 -6.11 -18.36
C GLY A 234 3.96 -7.55 -18.74
N SER A 235 4.10 -8.44 -17.76
CA SER A 235 4.46 -9.83 -17.99
C SER A 235 3.40 -10.64 -18.76
N LEU A 236 2.14 -10.21 -18.72
CA LEU A 236 1.04 -10.87 -19.46
C LEU A 236 1.35 -10.99 -20.95
N VAL A 237 2.09 -10.03 -21.51
CA VAL A 237 2.53 -10.09 -22.92
C VAL A 237 3.41 -11.32 -23.16
N PHE A 238 4.35 -11.61 -22.25
CA PHE A 238 5.27 -12.75 -22.39
C PHE A 238 4.59 -14.08 -22.05
N HIS A 239 3.70 -14.11 -21.08
CA HIS A 239 2.89 -15.29 -20.79
C HIS A 239 2.11 -15.75 -22.03
N ILE A 240 1.46 -14.82 -22.73
CA ILE A 240 0.74 -15.10 -23.96
C ILE A 240 1.71 -15.43 -25.11
N ALA A 241 2.80 -14.67 -25.28
CA ALA A 241 3.77 -14.85 -26.35
C ALA A 241 4.48 -16.22 -26.29
N ARG A 242 4.65 -16.81 -25.09
CA ARG A 242 5.20 -18.19 -24.95
C ARG A 242 4.35 -19.23 -25.66
N HIS A 243 3.03 -19.10 -25.69
CA HIS A 243 2.14 -19.98 -26.44
C HIS A 243 2.27 -19.80 -27.96
N HIS A 244 2.95 -18.74 -28.40
CA HIS A 244 3.18 -18.41 -29.82
C HIS A 244 4.67 -18.48 -30.22
N GLY A 245 5.50 -19.19 -29.43
CA GLY A 245 6.90 -19.45 -29.79
C GLY A 245 7.90 -18.35 -29.37
N TRP A 246 7.57 -17.53 -28.38
CA TRP A 246 8.57 -16.62 -27.80
C TRP A 246 9.68 -17.39 -27.07
N GLU A 247 10.94 -17.13 -27.43
CA GLU A 247 12.13 -17.91 -27.02
C GLU A 247 12.86 -17.36 -25.79
N GLY A 248 12.19 -16.59 -24.93
CA GLY A 248 12.78 -16.10 -23.69
C GLY A 248 12.75 -17.12 -22.55
N GLN A 249 13.37 -16.77 -21.44
CA GLN A 249 13.52 -17.59 -20.25
C GLN A 249 12.80 -16.96 -19.06
N VAL A 250 12.47 -17.80 -18.07
CA VAL A 250 11.98 -17.39 -16.76
C VAL A 250 13.00 -17.84 -15.72
N LEU A 251 13.63 -16.89 -15.03
CA LEU A 251 14.68 -17.16 -14.05
C LEU A 251 14.48 -16.34 -12.78
N LEU A 252 15.01 -16.86 -11.67
CA LEU A 252 15.15 -16.08 -10.43
C LEU A 252 16.28 -15.07 -10.63
N ASN A 253 15.95 -13.80 -10.59
CA ASN A 253 16.87 -12.69 -10.82
C ASN A 253 16.52 -11.53 -9.88
N TYR A 254 17.52 -10.85 -9.28
CA TYR A 254 17.32 -9.73 -8.34
C TYR A 254 16.29 -10.02 -7.23
N GLY A 255 16.14 -11.26 -6.77
CA GLY A 255 15.21 -11.65 -5.71
C GLY A 255 13.74 -11.78 -6.13
N SER A 256 13.46 -11.82 -7.44
CA SER A 256 12.15 -12.14 -8.03
C SER A 256 12.29 -13.06 -9.23
N VAL A 257 11.20 -13.72 -9.63
CA VAL A 257 11.16 -14.53 -10.84
C VAL A 257 10.80 -13.61 -12.00
N GLU A 258 11.69 -13.49 -12.98
CA GLU A 258 11.62 -12.52 -14.07
C GLU A 258 11.69 -13.19 -15.44
N PHE A 259 11.01 -12.57 -16.43
CA PHE A 259 11.24 -12.87 -17.84
C PHE A 259 12.53 -12.24 -18.31
N LEU A 260 13.33 -13.01 -19.05
CA LEU A 260 14.58 -12.60 -19.69
C LEU A 260 14.55 -13.02 -21.15
N GLY A 261 14.88 -12.12 -22.08
CA GLY A 261 14.91 -12.42 -23.50
C GLY A 261 14.42 -11.29 -24.39
N PRO A 262 14.06 -11.61 -25.65
CA PRO A 262 13.66 -10.59 -26.63
C PRO A 262 12.50 -9.72 -26.15
N TYR A 263 12.60 -8.40 -26.35
CA TYR A 263 11.58 -7.40 -26.03
C TYR A 263 11.30 -7.16 -24.54
N VAL A 264 11.97 -7.83 -23.59
CA VAL A 264 11.77 -7.61 -22.14
C VAL A 264 12.11 -6.17 -21.76
N ASP A 265 13.23 -5.64 -22.29
CA ASP A 265 13.61 -4.25 -22.05
C ASP A 265 12.59 -3.22 -22.58
N VAL A 266 11.92 -3.56 -23.71
CA VAL A 266 10.86 -2.71 -24.28
C VAL A 266 9.67 -2.69 -23.34
N VAL A 267 9.20 -3.84 -22.86
CA VAL A 267 8.06 -3.93 -21.93
C VAL A 267 8.39 -3.25 -20.60
N SER A 268 9.60 -3.48 -20.06
CA SER A 268 10.09 -2.79 -18.86
C SER A 268 10.12 -1.27 -19.03
N THR A 269 10.57 -0.80 -20.21
CA THR A 269 10.59 0.66 -20.53
C THR A 269 9.17 1.21 -20.62
N VAL A 270 8.24 0.49 -21.26
CA VAL A 270 6.82 0.89 -21.31
C VAL A 270 6.22 0.98 -19.90
N ALA A 271 6.51 0.02 -19.01
CA ALA A 271 6.05 0.07 -17.63
C ALA A 271 6.59 1.31 -16.89
N LEU A 272 7.87 1.68 -17.10
CA LEU A 272 8.45 2.92 -16.55
C LEU A 272 7.77 4.16 -17.10
N MET A 273 7.47 4.20 -18.41
CA MET A 273 6.72 5.31 -19.03
C MET A 273 5.31 5.42 -18.46
N LEU A 274 4.62 4.30 -18.26
CA LEU A 274 3.29 4.26 -17.62
C LEU A 274 3.37 4.77 -16.17
N THR A 275 4.41 4.42 -15.43
CA THR A 275 4.65 4.96 -14.08
C THR A 275 4.86 6.47 -14.13
N GLY A 276 5.64 6.97 -15.10
CA GLY A 276 5.81 8.42 -15.34
C GLY A 276 4.50 9.13 -15.66
N LEU A 277 3.66 8.54 -16.51
CA LEU A 277 2.32 9.06 -16.83
C LEU A 277 1.39 9.02 -15.61
N ALA A 278 1.45 7.98 -14.80
CA ALA A 278 0.68 7.86 -13.56
C ALA A 278 1.04 8.97 -12.56
N PHE A 279 2.32 9.25 -12.37
CA PHE A 279 2.77 10.38 -11.55
C PHE A 279 2.45 11.74 -12.18
N GLY A 280 2.50 11.84 -13.51
CA GLY A 280 2.01 13.02 -14.24
C GLY A 280 0.53 13.26 -14.00
N TRP A 281 -0.29 12.21 -13.99
CA TRP A 281 -1.71 12.30 -13.65
C TRP A 281 -1.92 12.73 -12.19
N LEU A 282 -1.16 12.18 -11.24
CA LEU A 282 -1.20 12.61 -9.83
C LEU A 282 -0.85 14.09 -9.66
N LEU A 283 0.16 14.56 -10.39
CA LEU A 283 0.52 15.98 -10.40
C LEU A 283 -0.60 16.84 -10.99
N LEU A 284 -1.17 16.42 -12.14
CA LEU A 284 -2.30 17.10 -12.76
C LEU A 284 -3.49 17.15 -11.79
N TRP A 285 -3.85 16.02 -11.19
CA TRP A 285 -4.89 15.98 -10.16
C TRP A 285 -4.58 16.97 -9.03
N ARG A 286 -3.35 16.98 -8.52
CA ARG A 286 -2.95 17.86 -7.42
C ARG A 286 -3.05 19.34 -7.76
N LEU A 287 -2.81 19.71 -9.03
CA LEU A 287 -2.94 21.08 -9.53
C LEU A 287 -4.41 21.48 -9.73
N CYS A 288 -5.27 20.54 -10.13
CA CYS A 288 -6.69 20.78 -10.39
C CYS A 288 -7.55 20.66 -9.12
N ALA A 289 -7.10 19.93 -8.09
CA ALA A 289 -7.86 19.72 -6.87
C ALA A 289 -8.00 21.02 -6.07
N THR A 290 -9.24 21.42 -5.83
CA THR A 290 -9.60 22.65 -5.10
C THR A 290 -10.24 22.37 -3.74
N ARG A 291 -10.82 21.18 -3.57
CA ARG A 291 -11.52 20.75 -2.36
C ARG A 291 -10.74 19.64 -1.65
N PHE A 292 -10.34 19.92 -0.41
CA PHE A 292 -9.63 18.94 0.43
C PHE A 292 -10.44 18.67 1.69
N LEU A 293 -10.92 17.44 1.81
CA LEU A 293 -11.68 16.92 2.94
C LEU A 293 -10.76 16.12 3.86
N VAL A 294 -11.22 15.81 5.07
CA VAL A 294 -10.43 15.07 6.06
C VAL A 294 -9.92 13.70 5.56
N HIS A 295 -10.67 13.06 4.67
CA HIS A 295 -10.31 11.77 4.06
C HIS A 295 -9.46 11.90 2.79
N THR A 296 -9.35 13.09 2.18
CA THR A 296 -8.66 13.27 0.89
C THR A 296 -7.20 12.79 0.94
N ALA A 297 -6.50 12.99 2.06
CA ALA A 297 -5.12 12.51 2.18
C ALA A 297 -5.02 10.99 2.10
N ALA A 298 -5.95 10.25 2.74
CA ALA A 298 -6.00 8.80 2.68
C ALA A 298 -6.40 8.29 1.29
N ASP A 299 -7.44 8.89 0.68
CA ASP A 299 -7.93 8.51 -0.64
C ASP A 299 -6.88 8.76 -1.72
N ALA A 300 -6.17 9.89 -1.65
CA ALA A 300 -5.08 10.21 -2.57
C ALA A 300 -3.86 9.30 -2.38
N ALA A 301 -3.52 8.94 -1.14
CA ALA A 301 -2.46 7.98 -0.84
C ALA A 301 -2.79 6.60 -1.40
N PHE A 302 -4.03 6.13 -1.19
CA PHE A 302 -4.51 4.86 -1.73
C PHE A 302 -4.44 4.84 -3.27
N MET A 303 -4.95 5.90 -3.91
CA MET A 303 -4.86 6.06 -5.37
C MET A 303 -3.41 6.09 -5.87
N ALA A 304 -2.53 6.81 -5.19
CA ALA A 304 -1.12 6.91 -5.58
C ALA A 304 -0.39 5.57 -5.51
N VAL A 305 -0.67 4.77 -4.46
CA VAL A 305 -0.07 3.43 -4.32
C VAL A 305 -0.70 2.42 -5.27
N LEU A 306 -2.00 2.52 -5.58
CA LEU A 306 -2.64 1.75 -6.66
C LEU A 306 -1.96 2.02 -8.01
N LEU A 307 -1.75 3.29 -8.37
CA LEU A 307 -1.04 3.67 -9.59
C LEU A 307 0.39 3.12 -9.61
N PHE A 308 1.13 3.32 -8.52
CA PHE A 308 2.49 2.80 -8.38
C PHE A 308 2.55 1.29 -8.57
N THR A 309 1.64 0.55 -7.92
CA THR A 309 1.61 -0.92 -8.01
C THR A 309 1.24 -1.39 -9.41
N THR A 310 0.17 -0.85 -10.02
CA THR A 310 -0.35 -1.33 -11.30
C THR A 310 0.56 -0.99 -12.49
N THR A 311 1.34 0.09 -12.40
CA THR A 311 2.26 0.49 -13.48
C THR A 311 3.69 -0.02 -13.28
N SER A 312 3.97 -0.64 -12.11
CA SER A 312 5.29 -1.20 -11.82
C SER A 312 5.62 -2.39 -12.71
N ARG A 313 6.89 -2.54 -13.07
CA ARG A 313 7.41 -3.76 -13.69
C ARG A 313 7.54 -4.95 -12.72
N VAL A 314 7.26 -4.71 -11.43
CA VAL A 314 7.26 -5.70 -10.35
C VAL A 314 5.98 -5.53 -9.54
N ILE A 315 5.19 -6.60 -9.42
CA ILE A 315 3.99 -6.64 -8.56
C ILE A 315 4.08 -7.87 -7.69
N SER A 316 4.84 -7.76 -6.62
CA SER A 316 5.00 -8.88 -5.69
C SER A 316 3.77 -9.04 -4.77
N PRO A 317 3.43 -10.26 -4.33
CA PRO A 317 2.24 -10.56 -3.52
C PRO A 317 2.10 -9.70 -2.26
N GLN A 318 3.22 -9.40 -1.59
CA GLN A 318 3.25 -8.57 -0.39
C GLN A 318 2.82 -7.11 -0.62
N TYR A 319 2.79 -6.60 -1.86
CA TYR A 319 2.35 -5.23 -2.13
C TYR A 319 0.87 -5.02 -1.81
N LEU A 320 0.07 -6.08 -1.85
CA LEU A 320 -1.35 -5.97 -1.58
C LEU A 320 -1.64 -5.66 -0.11
N VAL A 321 -0.74 -5.99 0.85
CA VAL A 321 -0.94 -5.57 2.25
C VAL A 321 -0.89 -4.05 2.41
N TRP A 322 -0.11 -3.34 1.57
CA TRP A 322 -0.10 -1.87 1.55
C TRP A 322 -1.47 -1.34 1.15
N LEU A 323 -2.01 -1.90 0.05
CA LEU A 323 -3.34 -1.50 -0.47
C LEU A 323 -4.44 -1.82 0.54
N VAL A 324 -4.39 -2.97 1.22
CA VAL A 324 -5.33 -3.32 2.30
C VAL A 324 -5.26 -2.31 3.45
N GLY A 325 -4.05 -1.95 3.90
CA GLY A 325 -3.87 -0.95 4.96
C GLY A 325 -4.38 0.43 4.58
N LEU A 326 -4.10 0.89 3.37
CA LEU A 326 -4.55 2.19 2.86
C LEU A 326 -6.08 2.21 2.65
N ALA A 327 -6.66 1.16 2.07
CA ALA A 327 -8.11 1.00 1.95
C ALA A 327 -8.79 0.98 3.32
N ALA A 328 -8.17 0.32 4.32
CA ALA A 328 -8.65 0.33 5.69
C ALA A 328 -8.73 1.76 6.26
N VAL A 329 -7.67 2.57 6.08
CA VAL A 329 -7.70 3.97 6.53
C VAL A 329 -8.74 4.78 5.79
N CYS A 330 -8.87 4.65 4.46
CA CYS A 330 -9.93 5.34 3.69
C CYS A 330 -11.31 5.07 4.29
N LEU A 331 -11.64 3.78 4.56
CA LEU A 331 -12.97 3.38 5.04
C LEU A 331 -13.20 3.59 6.55
N ILE A 332 -12.22 4.09 7.30
CA ILE A 332 -12.47 4.69 8.63
C ILE A 332 -13.32 5.95 8.48
N PHE A 333 -13.12 6.75 7.44
CA PHE A 333 -13.87 7.97 7.21
C PHE A 333 -15.15 7.68 6.42
N ARG A 334 -16.33 8.06 6.97
CA ARG A 334 -17.62 7.84 6.28
C ARG A 334 -17.75 8.62 4.97
N GLY A 335 -17.02 9.72 4.84
CA GLY A 335 -17.01 10.55 3.63
C GLY A 335 -16.24 9.94 2.46
N SER A 336 -15.32 9.00 2.72
CA SER A 336 -14.56 8.35 1.66
C SER A 336 -15.45 7.46 0.79
N ARG A 337 -15.26 7.56 -0.52
CA ARG A 337 -15.97 6.78 -1.54
C ARG A 337 -15.17 5.56 -2.04
N MET A 338 -14.03 5.26 -1.42
CA MET A 338 -13.12 4.18 -1.82
C MET A 338 -13.65 2.77 -1.50
N GLY A 339 -14.95 2.61 -1.24
CA GLY A 339 -15.56 1.32 -0.91
C GLY A 339 -15.42 0.28 -2.02
N TRP A 340 -15.78 0.61 -3.26
CA TRP A 340 -15.64 -0.31 -4.40
C TRP A 340 -14.19 -0.63 -4.74
N PRO A 341 -13.26 0.35 -4.85
CA PRO A 341 -11.84 0.06 -4.98
C PRO A 341 -11.31 -0.87 -3.88
N ALA A 342 -11.73 -0.67 -2.63
CA ALA A 342 -11.34 -1.55 -1.52
C ALA A 342 -11.84 -3.00 -1.70
N VAL A 343 -13.10 -3.20 -2.14
CA VAL A 343 -13.63 -4.53 -2.44
C VAL A 343 -12.84 -5.21 -3.57
N MET A 344 -12.53 -4.48 -4.64
CA MET A 344 -11.71 -5.01 -5.75
C MET A 344 -10.32 -5.43 -5.27
N VAL A 345 -9.69 -4.66 -4.39
CA VAL A 345 -8.40 -5.01 -3.76
C VAL A 345 -8.53 -6.27 -2.89
N LEU A 346 -9.60 -6.40 -2.08
CA LEU A 346 -9.82 -7.61 -1.28
C LEU A 346 -9.99 -8.86 -2.15
N VAL A 347 -10.72 -8.74 -3.26
CA VAL A 347 -10.86 -9.85 -4.22
C VAL A 347 -9.52 -10.13 -4.90
N ALA A 348 -8.74 -9.10 -5.26
CA ALA A 348 -7.39 -9.27 -5.80
C ALA A 348 -6.46 -9.99 -4.82
N CYS A 349 -6.58 -9.75 -3.49
CA CYS A 349 -5.82 -10.50 -2.47
C CYS A 349 -6.11 -12.00 -2.53
N LEU A 350 -7.37 -12.40 -2.74
CA LEU A 350 -7.72 -13.82 -2.90
C LEU A 350 -7.06 -14.43 -4.13
N PHE A 351 -7.08 -13.72 -5.28
CA PHE A 351 -6.39 -14.20 -6.48
C PHE A 351 -4.88 -14.19 -6.31
N THR A 352 -4.32 -13.27 -5.51
CA THR A 352 -2.89 -13.24 -5.20
C THR A 352 -2.45 -14.48 -4.42
N VAL A 353 -3.20 -14.95 -3.42
CA VAL A 353 -2.82 -16.17 -2.70
C VAL A 353 -2.98 -17.41 -3.57
N LEU A 354 -3.89 -17.41 -4.53
CA LEU A 354 -4.02 -18.48 -5.51
C LEU A 354 -2.83 -18.51 -6.48
N GLU A 355 -2.41 -17.37 -7.04
CA GLU A 355 -1.26 -17.31 -7.95
C GLU A 355 0.07 -17.54 -7.22
N PHE A 356 0.21 -17.03 -6.00
CA PHE A 356 1.38 -17.23 -5.14
C PHE A 356 0.94 -17.39 -3.67
N PRO A 357 1.27 -18.50 -3.00
CA PRO A 357 2.15 -19.58 -3.49
C PRO A 357 1.45 -20.75 -4.18
N ILE A 358 0.09 -20.86 -4.16
CA ILE A 358 -0.65 -22.10 -4.44
C ILE A 358 -0.38 -22.62 -5.86
N PHE A 359 -0.59 -21.82 -6.89
CA PHE A 359 -0.40 -22.16 -8.30
C PHE A 359 0.80 -21.45 -8.93
N PHE A 360 1.84 -21.16 -8.13
CA PHE A 360 2.99 -20.43 -8.63
C PHE A 360 3.76 -21.17 -9.72
N SER A 361 3.80 -22.51 -9.67
CA SER A 361 4.35 -23.33 -10.75
C SER A 361 3.62 -23.11 -12.08
N ASP A 362 2.29 -22.93 -12.04
CA ASP A 362 1.47 -22.66 -13.22
C ASP A 362 1.75 -21.27 -13.78
N VAL A 363 1.94 -20.27 -12.90
CA VAL A 363 2.35 -18.91 -13.30
C VAL A 363 3.72 -18.96 -13.98
N VAL A 364 4.72 -19.58 -13.37
CA VAL A 364 6.08 -19.70 -13.93
C VAL A 364 6.09 -20.47 -15.25
N ALA A 365 5.28 -21.53 -15.35
CA ALA A 365 5.13 -22.30 -16.58
C ALA A 365 4.27 -21.60 -17.65
N SER A 366 3.55 -20.53 -17.30
CA SER A 366 2.57 -19.85 -18.17
C SER A 366 1.46 -20.78 -18.66
N THR A 367 0.93 -21.65 -17.79
CA THR A 367 -0.25 -22.46 -18.13
C THR A 367 -1.49 -21.56 -18.25
N ASP A 368 -2.54 -22.08 -18.89
CA ASP A 368 -3.82 -21.33 -19.00
C ASP A 368 -4.33 -20.90 -17.63
N LEU A 369 -4.29 -21.78 -16.61
CA LEU A 369 -4.67 -21.46 -15.24
C LEU A 369 -3.83 -20.32 -14.65
N GLY A 370 -2.50 -20.37 -14.80
CA GLY A 370 -1.60 -19.31 -14.31
C GLY A 370 -1.88 -17.96 -14.96
N ILE A 371 -2.13 -17.96 -16.27
CA ILE A 371 -2.49 -16.75 -17.04
C ILE A 371 -3.86 -16.21 -16.58
N GLU A 372 -4.88 -17.06 -16.43
CA GLU A 372 -6.21 -16.64 -15.99
C GLU A 372 -6.17 -15.98 -14.61
N LEU A 373 -5.46 -16.58 -13.65
CA LEU A 373 -5.30 -16.01 -12.31
C LEU A 373 -4.65 -14.62 -12.36
N LEU A 374 -3.57 -14.46 -13.13
CA LEU A 374 -2.89 -13.18 -13.32
C LEU A 374 -3.77 -12.13 -14.00
N VAL A 375 -4.50 -12.52 -15.06
CA VAL A 375 -5.42 -11.60 -15.78
C VAL A 375 -6.52 -11.10 -14.86
N ILE A 376 -7.12 -11.99 -14.05
CA ILE A 376 -8.17 -11.59 -13.11
C ILE A 376 -7.59 -10.66 -12.03
N ARG A 377 -6.48 -11.04 -11.39
CA ARG A 377 -5.86 -10.23 -10.33
C ARG A 377 -5.44 -8.85 -10.85
N ASN A 378 -4.69 -8.80 -11.95
CA ASN A 378 -4.20 -7.56 -12.53
C ASN A 378 -5.36 -6.71 -13.07
N GLY A 379 -6.38 -7.33 -13.68
CA GLY A 379 -7.59 -6.66 -14.13
C GLY A 379 -8.35 -6.00 -12.98
N LEU A 380 -8.48 -6.68 -11.84
CA LEU A 380 -9.08 -6.12 -10.62
C LEU A 380 -8.29 -4.92 -10.08
N LEU A 381 -6.95 -4.98 -10.06
CA LEU A 381 -6.10 -3.89 -9.62
C LEU A 381 -6.21 -2.68 -10.56
N VAL A 382 -6.23 -2.88 -11.87
CA VAL A 382 -6.45 -1.82 -12.87
C VAL A 382 -7.84 -1.20 -12.70
N ALA A 383 -8.88 -2.02 -12.54
CA ALA A 383 -10.25 -1.54 -12.31
C ALA A 383 -10.37 -0.74 -11.00
N ALA A 384 -9.72 -1.20 -9.92
CA ALA A 384 -9.63 -0.47 -8.66
C ALA A 384 -8.94 0.89 -8.85
N THR A 385 -7.83 0.92 -9.59
CA THR A 385 -7.06 2.13 -9.89
C THR A 385 -7.90 3.15 -10.67
N VAL A 386 -8.55 2.73 -11.76
CA VAL A 386 -9.40 3.61 -12.57
C VAL A 386 -10.56 4.14 -11.75
N THR A 387 -11.23 3.25 -10.99
CA THR A 387 -12.37 3.63 -10.15
C THR A 387 -11.96 4.62 -9.06
N ALA A 388 -10.86 4.35 -8.35
CA ALA A 388 -10.33 5.25 -7.34
C ALA A 388 -9.96 6.62 -7.91
N GLY A 389 -9.33 6.65 -9.10
CA GLY A 389 -8.99 7.89 -9.79
C GLY A 389 -10.20 8.74 -10.14
N VAL A 390 -11.25 8.12 -10.70
CA VAL A 390 -12.50 8.81 -11.04
C VAL A 390 -13.18 9.36 -9.77
N LEU A 391 -13.23 8.57 -8.70
CA LEU A 391 -13.85 8.99 -7.44
C LEU A 391 -13.06 10.13 -6.79
N LEU A 392 -11.74 10.03 -6.71
CA LEU A 392 -10.88 11.07 -6.17
C LEU A 392 -11.03 12.38 -6.96
N TRP A 393 -11.04 12.30 -8.29
CA TRP A 393 -11.23 13.46 -9.15
C TRP A 393 -12.57 14.14 -8.89
N ARG A 394 -13.68 13.37 -8.88
CA ARG A 394 -15.03 13.89 -8.65
C ARG A 394 -15.22 14.52 -7.27
N ASP A 395 -14.53 14.01 -6.26
CA ASP A 395 -14.68 14.51 -4.89
C ASP A 395 -13.86 15.77 -4.61
N THR A 396 -12.80 16.02 -5.41
CA THR A 396 -11.80 17.05 -5.11
C THR A 396 -11.70 18.16 -6.15
N VAL A 397 -12.08 17.87 -7.41
CA VAL A 397 -12.04 18.86 -8.50
C VAL A 397 -13.45 19.43 -8.68
N SER A 398 -13.67 20.64 -8.22
CA SER A 398 -14.91 21.37 -8.44
C SER A 398 -14.88 21.97 -9.83
N TYR A 399 -15.86 21.59 -10.67
CA TYR A 399 -16.20 22.40 -11.82
C TYR A 399 -16.91 23.65 -11.28
N ALA A 400 -16.43 24.85 -11.61
CA ALA A 400 -17.16 26.07 -11.32
C ALA A 400 -18.55 25.91 -12.00
N ASP A 401 -19.61 25.89 -11.20
CA ASP A 401 -20.95 26.05 -11.77
C ASP A 401 -20.93 27.32 -12.62
N PRO A 402 -21.38 27.30 -13.88
CA PRO A 402 -21.48 28.51 -14.66
C PRO A 402 -22.31 29.50 -13.83
N ALA A 403 -21.74 30.70 -13.61
CA ALA A 403 -22.40 31.75 -12.85
C ALA A 403 -23.88 31.83 -13.29
N PRO A 404 -24.86 31.87 -12.37
CA PRO A 404 -26.25 31.98 -12.76
C PRO A 404 -26.36 33.15 -13.73
N ALA A 405 -26.99 32.93 -14.89
CA ALA A 405 -27.17 33.96 -15.90
C ALA A 405 -27.77 35.20 -15.21
N PRO A 406 -27.25 36.42 -15.49
CA PRO A 406 -27.72 37.63 -14.84
C PRO A 406 -29.25 37.67 -14.97
N GLY A 407 -29.93 37.80 -13.82
CA GLY A 407 -31.32 37.49 -13.60
C GLY A 407 -32.24 38.04 -14.69
N ARG A 408 -33.08 37.18 -15.22
CA ARG A 408 -34.41 37.63 -15.65
C ARG A 408 -35.09 38.18 -14.40
N ALA A 409 -35.21 39.51 -14.35
CA ALA A 409 -36.07 40.17 -13.38
C ALA A 409 -37.43 39.46 -13.41
N THR A 410 -37.86 38.97 -12.27
CA THR A 410 -39.20 38.43 -12.11
C THR A 410 -40.19 39.58 -12.26
N PRO A 411 -41.35 39.41 -12.94
CA PRO A 411 -42.35 40.48 -13.16
C PRO A 411 -43.07 40.94 -11.87
N ALA A 412 -42.57 40.65 -10.68
CA ALA A 412 -43.22 41.02 -9.43
C ALA A 412 -42.85 42.42 -8.89
N ASP A 413 -41.81 43.07 -9.47
CA ASP A 413 -41.41 44.41 -9.00
C ASP A 413 -42.03 45.58 -9.77
N ALA A 414 -42.99 45.29 -10.72
CA ALA A 414 -43.64 46.31 -11.53
C ALA A 414 -44.98 46.85 -10.95
N ASP A 415 -45.49 46.21 -9.88
CA ASP A 415 -46.81 46.57 -9.34
C ASP A 415 -46.79 47.46 -8.08
N GLU A 416 -45.63 47.75 -7.50
CA GLU A 416 -45.52 48.63 -6.29
C GLU A 416 -45.30 50.12 -6.60
N GLU A 417 -44.98 50.52 -7.86
CA GLU A 417 -44.80 51.94 -8.22
C GLU A 417 -46.09 52.62 -8.75
N SER A 418 -47.19 51.87 -8.89
CA SER A 418 -48.49 52.41 -9.41
C SER A 418 -49.48 52.84 -8.31
N LEU A 419 -49.12 52.74 -7.01
CA LEU A 419 -50.03 53.14 -5.91
C LEU A 419 -49.56 54.36 -5.11
N ALA A 420 -48.56 55.09 -5.58
CA ALA A 420 -48.04 56.31 -4.94
C ALA A 420 -48.07 57.56 -5.85
N SER A 421 -49.12 57.69 -6.71
CA SER A 421 -49.38 58.94 -7.41
C SER A 421 -50.86 59.33 -7.27
#